data_9303d431046c30f6c15ee4a658ce7493
#
_entry.id   9303d431046c30f6c15ee4a658ce7493
#
_cell.length_a   1.000
_cell.length_b   1.000
_cell.length_c   1.000
_cell.angle_alpha   90.00
_cell.angle_beta   90.00
_cell.angle_gamma   90.00
#
_symmetry.space_group_name_H-M   'P 1'
#
loop_
_entity.id
_entity.type
_entity.pdbx_description
1 polymer ?
#
loop_
_entity_poly.entity_id
_entity_poly.type
_entity_poly.pdbx_seq_one_letter_code
_entity_poly.pdbx_strand_id
1 'polypeptide(L)'
;MSESVTVDDVTKRFEETLAVDGVSLTVEPGETLGLVGPSGCGKTTTLRTVAGFETPTSGQVLFDGEDVTAVPPEQRDAGLVFQSYALFENMTVLEIVAFGLRMRGVPAERRERRARELLDMLGISGMGDRDPATLSGGQQQRVGLARALAIEPRVLLRDEPMTGLDAKLKTRLQREIGSLLDSIDVTSLYVTHDQSEAMIMCDRIAVMNDGRVEQVGTPDEVYERPANDFVADFVGTSNRIPATVDGETMAFGNTVVDAPTEGPEGDVTVIARPEAFDVGGPIHATIEEQYYLGGHVRTTARTATGEELTLRLDPADVPDSPAVSLSVDTDRLHIVD
;
A
#
# COMPACT_ATOMS: atom_id res chain seq x y z
N MET A 1 10.55 18.65 12.60
CA MET A 1 10.51 18.78 11.13
C MET A 1 10.65 17.37 10.59
N SER A 2 9.75 16.97 9.75
CA SER A 2 9.79 15.69 9.03
C SER A 2 11.01 15.66 8.11
N GLU A 3 11.65 14.52 7.99
CA GLU A 3 12.86 14.34 7.19
C GLU A 3 12.59 13.36 6.05
N SER A 4 13.26 13.54 4.91
CA SER A 4 13.17 12.61 3.79
C SER A 4 13.90 11.30 4.08
N VAL A 5 13.45 10.20 3.45
CA VAL A 5 14.17 8.91 3.43
C VAL A 5 14.47 8.55 1.99
N THR A 6 15.74 8.34 1.69
CA THR A 6 16.14 7.83 0.38
C THR A 6 16.81 6.47 0.54
N VAL A 7 16.32 5.51 -0.21
CA VAL A 7 16.95 4.23 -0.47
C VAL A 7 17.54 4.34 -1.88
N ASP A 8 18.86 4.22 -2.01
CA ASP A 8 19.60 4.47 -3.24
C ASP A 8 20.37 3.24 -3.69
N ASP A 9 19.90 2.62 -4.76
CA ASP A 9 20.45 1.41 -5.38
C ASP A 9 20.74 0.27 -4.39
N VAL A 10 19.84 0.10 -3.42
CA VAL A 10 20.01 -0.88 -2.35
C VAL A 10 19.83 -2.29 -2.86
N THR A 11 20.88 -3.10 -2.66
CA THR A 11 20.86 -4.55 -2.90
C THR A 11 21.13 -5.29 -1.60
N LYS A 12 20.33 -6.32 -1.30
CA LYS A 12 20.54 -7.21 -0.15
C LYS A 12 20.49 -8.66 -0.57
N ARG A 13 21.60 -9.35 -0.32
CA ARG A 13 21.74 -10.79 -0.53
C ARG A 13 21.94 -11.51 0.82
N PHE A 14 21.20 -12.59 1.01
CA PHE A 14 21.36 -13.52 2.11
C PHE A 14 21.90 -14.83 1.52
N GLU A 15 23.16 -15.16 1.77
CA GLU A 15 23.83 -16.34 1.19
C GLU A 15 23.60 -16.40 -0.34
N GLU A 16 22.74 -17.31 -0.81
CA GLU A 16 22.41 -17.47 -2.22
C GLU A 16 21.13 -16.72 -2.65
N THR A 17 20.34 -16.18 -1.69
CA THR A 17 19.07 -15.52 -2.00
C THR A 17 19.25 -14.01 -2.17
N LEU A 18 18.87 -13.49 -3.33
CA LEU A 18 18.78 -12.06 -3.60
C LEU A 18 17.41 -11.58 -3.14
N ALA A 19 17.37 -10.91 -2.00
CA ALA A 19 16.09 -10.47 -1.40
C ALA A 19 15.67 -9.06 -1.83
N VAL A 20 16.64 -8.19 -2.13
CA VAL A 20 16.44 -6.84 -2.66
C VAL A 20 17.48 -6.62 -3.75
N ASP A 21 17.06 -6.11 -4.91
CA ASP A 21 17.86 -6.02 -6.12
C ASP A 21 17.79 -4.61 -6.73
N GLY A 22 18.72 -3.74 -6.33
CA GLY A 22 18.84 -2.39 -6.89
C GLY A 22 17.65 -1.48 -6.59
N VAL A 23 17.05 -1.59 -5.39
CA VAL A 23 15.89 -0.79 -5.03
C VAL A 23 16.30 0.66 -4.79
N SER A 24 15.62 1.57 -5.53
CA SER A 24 15.71 3.01 -5.33
C SER A 24 14.31 3.58 -5.11
N LEU A 25 14.12 4.29 -3.98
CA LEU A 25 12.88 4.97 -3.64
C LEU A 25 13.17 6.17 -2.71
N THR A 26 12.29 7.16 -2.76
CA THR A 26 12.33 8.31 -1.85
C THR A 26 10.98 8.51 -1.21
N VAL A 27 10.99 8.69 0.11
CA VAL A 27 9.84 9.14 0.91
C VAL A 27 10.08 10.61 1.21
N GLU A 28 9.17 11.46 0.76
CA GLU A 28 9.29 12.90 0.97
C GLU A 28 8.96 13.29 2.43
N PRO A 29 9.42 14.46 2.91
CA PRO A 29 9.10 14.90 4.27
C PRO A 29 7.60 14.97 4.52
N GLY A 30 7.12 14.30 5.59
CA GLY A 30 5.71 14.22 5.95
C GLY A 30 4.88 13.23 5.15
N GLU A 31 5.46 12.62 4.11
CA GLU A 31 4.79 11.64 3.25
C GLU A 31 4.67 10.27 3.95
N THR A 32 3.58 9.57 3.67
CA THR A 32 3.47 8.13 3.89
C THR A 32 3.61 7.39 2.56
N LEU A 33 4.76 6.72 2.35
CA LEU A 33 4.98 5.83 1.20
C LEU A 33 4.60 4.40 1.57
N GLY A 34 3.66 3.82 0.81
CA GLY A 34 3.30 2.41 0.91
C GLY A 34 4.26 1.52 0.13
N LEU A 35 4.78 0.47 0.73
CA LEU A 35 5.56 -0.56 0.05
C LEU A 35 4.72 -1.84 -0.01
N VAL A 36 4.25 -2.18 -1.19
CA VAL A 36 3.33 -3.29 -1.43
C VAL A 36 3.92 -4.32 -2.40
N GLY A 37 3.39 -5.53 -2.37
CA GLY A 37 3.85 -6.60 -3.26
C GLY A 37 3.54 -7.98 -2.69
N PRO A 38 3.77 -9.07 -3.44
CA PRO A 38 3.57 -10.44 -2.98
C PRO A 38 4.42 -10.79 -1.75
N SER A 39 4.05 -11.87 -1.08
CA SER A 39 4.88 -12.40 0.01
C SER A 39 6.25 -12.82 -0.52
N GLY A 40 7.30 -12.42 0.18
CA GLY A 40 8.68 -12.75 -0.21
C GLY A 40 9.34 -11.80 -1.22
N CYS A 41 8.65 -10.79 -1.77
CA CYS A 41 9.24 -9.86 -2.76
C CYS A 41 10.24 -8.84 -2.20
N GLY A 42 10.61 -8.90 -0.91
CA GLY A 42 11.66 -8.04 -0.34
C GLY A 42 11.21 -6.88 0.55
N LYS A 43 9.90 -6.61 0.70
CA LYS A 43 9.36 -5.45 1.47
C LYS A 43 9.91 -5.34 2.90
N THR A 44 9.75 -6.38 3.70
CA THR A 44 10.25 -6.41 5.10
C THR A 44 11.78 -6.29 5.15
N THR A 45 12.49 -6.85 4.17
CA THR A 45 13.96 -6.70 4.07
C THR A 45 14.33 -5.25 3.79
N THR A 46 13.64 -4.58 2.86
CA THR A 46 13.84 -3.16 2.57
C THR A 46 13.55 -2.31 3.81
N LEU A 47 12.40 -2.52 4.49
CA LEU A 47 12.08 -1.81 5.72
C LEU A 47 13.13 -2.03 6.82
N ARG A 48 13.59 -3.28 7.02
CA ARG A 48 14.65 -3.60 8.00
C ARG A 48 15.98 -2.96 7.64
N THR A 49 16.27 -2.81 6.35
CA THR A 49 17.47 -2.09 5.89
C THR A 49 17.36 -0.61 6.21
N VAL A 50 16.19 0.02 5.99
CA VAL A 50 15.94 1.41 6.42
C VAL A 50 16.01 1.55 7.92
N ALA A 51 15.49 0.58 8.69
CA ALA A 51 15.57 0.56 10.16
C ALA A 51 16.97 0.30 10.74
N GLY A 52 17.90 -0.22 9.93
CA GLY A 52 19.27 -0.56 10.36
C GLY A 52 19.44 -1.95 10.99
N PHE A 53 18.42 -2.80 10.94
CA PHE A 53 18.52 -4.20 11.35
C PHE A 53 19.25 -5.07 10.33
N GLU A 54 19.22 -4.63 9.05
CA GLU A 54 19.94 -5.27 7.96
C GLU A 54 20.90 -4.26 7.33
N THR A 55 22.14 -4.67 7.13
CA THR A 55 23.09 -3.89 6.34
C THR A 55 22.96 -4.31 4.88
N PRO A 56 22.78 -3.40 3.92
CA PRO A 56 22.72 -3.76 2.51
C PRO A 56 24.05 -4.34 2.04
N THR A 57 23.99 -5.14 0.97
CA THR A 57 25.21 -5.68 0.32
C THR A 57 25.88 -4.59 -0.54
N SER A 58 25.06 -3.71 -1.14
CA SER A 58 25.49 -2.51 -1.86
C SER A 58 24.36 -1.46 -1.82
N GLY A 59 24.68 -0.23 -2.22
CA GLY A 59 23.77 0.92 -2.13
C GLY A 59 23.79 1.56 -0.75
N GLN A 60 22.93 2.53 -0.54
CA GLN A 60 22.92 3.34 0.68
C GLN A 60 21.52 3.74 1.12
N VAL A 61 21.38 4.07 2.41
CA VAL A 61 20.17 4.64 3.01
C VAL A 61 20.50 6.00 3.56
N LEU A 62 19.73 7.01 3.17
CA LEU A 62 19.94 8.40 3.57
C LEU A 62 18.71 8.91 4.32
N PHE A 63 18.92 9.66 5.42
CA PHE A 63 17.89 10.44 6.10
C PHE A 63 18.23 11.92 5.93
N ASP A 64 17.40 12.67 5.22
CA ASP A 64 17.64 14.06 4.83
C ASP A 64 19.04 14.31 4.21
N GLY A 65 19.48 13.36 3.35
CA GLY A 65 20.77 13.37 2.71
C GLY A 65 21.94 12.90 3.58
N GLU A 66 21.74 12.59 4.85
CA GLU A 66 22.74 12.00 5.74
C GLU A 66 22.79 10.49 5.55
N ASP A 67 23.98 9.95 5.24
CA ASP A 67 24.18 8.49 5.10
C ASP A 67 24.10 7.79 6.46
N VAL A 68 23.03 6.99 6.62
CA VAL A 68 22.78 6.19 7.82
C VAL A 68 22.99 4.69 7.59
N THR A 69 23.57 4.29 6.46
CA THR A 69 23.72 2.88 6.06
C THR A 69 24.43 2.05 7.12
N ALA A 70 25.51 2.56 7.70
CA ALA A 70 26.30 1.88 8.74
C ALA A 70 25.85 2.24 10.17
N VAL A 71 24.86 3.12 10.34
CA VAL A 71 24.37 3.53 11.66
C VAL A 71 23.49 2.42 12.24
N PRO A 72 23.72 1.95 13.49
CA PRO A 72 22.90 0.91 14.09
C PRO A 72 21.48 1.41 14.42
N PRO A 73 20.48 0.50 14.53
CA PRO A 73 19.06 0.87 14.68
C PRO A 73 18.78 1.85 15.82
N GLU A 74 19.42 1.67 16.99
CA GLU A 74 19.20 2.51 18.17
C GLU A 74 19.72 3.94 18.03
N GLN A 75 20.49 4.23 16.98
CA GLN A 75 21.06 5.56 16.70
C GLN A 75 20.44 6.21 15.45
N ARG A 76 19.55 5.52 14.71
CA ARG A 76 18.91 6.07 13.51
C ARG A 76 17.74 7.00 13.81
N ASP A 77 17.31 7.08 15.06
CA ASP A 77 16.09 7.81 15.46
C ASP A 77 14.84 7.45 14.66
N ALA A 78 14.75 6.19 14.22
CA ALA A 78 13.59 5.64 13.55
C ALA A 78 12.62 4.99 14.55
N GLY A 79 11.34 5.30 14.44
CA GLY A 79 10.27 4.63 15.18
C GLY A 79 9.80 3.40 14.41
N LEU A 80 9.69 2.23 15.06
CA LEU A 80 9.26 1.00 14.38
C LEU A 80 8.04 0.38 15.06
N VAL A 81 7.00 0.14 14.26
CA VAL A 81 5.82 -0.65 14.61
C VAL A 81 5.91 -2.01 13.92
N PHE A 82 6.07 -3.07 14.71
CA PHE A 82 6.16 -4.44 14.23
C PHE A 82 4.78 -5.06 13.97
N GLN A 83 4.71 -6.04 13.10
CA GLN A 83 3.51 -6.82 12.79
C GLN A 83 2.85 -7.44 14.03
N SER A 84 3.65 -7.98 14.98
CA SER A 84 3.17 -8.55 16.24
C SER A 84 3.04 -7.52 17.36
N TYR A 85 3.15 -6.22 17.06
CA TYR A 85 3.25 -5.08 17.99
C TYR A 85 4.43 -5.18 18.97
N ALA A 86 5.03 -6.34 19.18
CA ALA A 86 6.19 -6.62 20.04
C ALA A 86 6.08 -5.90 21.40
N LEU A 87 4.93 -6.06 22.08
CA LEU A 87 4.69 -5.48 23.40
C LEU A 87 5.37 -6.33 24.48
N PHE A 88 5.98 -5.67 25.45
CA PHE A 88 6.68 -6.34 26.56
C PHE A 88 5.65 -6.83 27.59
N GLU A 89 5.51 -8.15 27.76
CA GLU A 89 4.54 -8.80 28.65
C GLU A 89 4.74 -8.47 30.15
N ASN A 90 5.94 -8.05 30.54
CA ASN A 90 6.28 -7.75 31.93
C ASN A 90 6.23 -6.24 32.27
N MET A 91 5.57 -5.45 31.43
CA MET A 91 5.45 -4.00 31.58
C MET A 91 4.01 -3.57 31.42
N THR A 92 3.63 -2.50 32.13
CA THR A 92 2.37 -1.81 31.88
C THR A 92 2.40 -1.05 30.55
N VAL A 93 1.22 -0.71 30.03
CA VAL A 93 1.10 0.10 28.80
C VAL A 93 1.91 1.40 28.89
N LEU A 94 1.85 2.11 30.03
CA LEU A 94 2.60 3.34 30.26
C LEU A 94 4.11 3.12 30.22
N GLU A 95 4.59 2.03 30.82
CA GLU A 95 6.01 1.66 30.82
C GLU A 95 6.50 1.27 29.41
N ILE A 96 5.66 0.59 28.62
CA ILE A 96 5.97 0.25 27.22
C ILE A 96 6.15 1.53 26.40
N VAL A 97 5.20 2.46 26.49
CA VAL A 97 5.28 3.72 25.72
C VAL A 97 6.47 4.56 26.18
N ALA A 98 6.75 4.62 27.48
CA ALA A 98 7.86 5.36 28.05
C ALA A 98 9.24 4.66 27.85
N PHE A 99 9.28 3.42 27.34
CA PHE A 99 10.48 2.60 27.33
C PHE A 99 11.64 3.24 26.55
N GLY A 100 11.40 3.68 25.31
CA GLY A 100 12.43 4.32 24.47
C GLY A 100 13.01 5.58 25.14
N LEU A 101 12.16 6.42 25.73
CA LEU A 101 12.58 7.60 26.47
C LEU A 101 13.40 7.25 27.73
N ARG A 102 13.07 6.14 28.41
CA ARG A 102 13.85 5.62 29.52
C ARG A 102 15.25 5.22 29.09
N MET A 103 15.38 4.54 27.95
CA MET A 103 16.69 4.14 27.42
C MET A 103 17.56 5.34 27.01
N ARG A 104 16.93 6.44 26.60
CA ARG A 104 17.59 7.74 26.33
C ARG A 104 17.90 8.57 27.58
N GLY A 105 17.62 8.05 28.78
CA GLY A 105 17.90 8.74 30.03
C GLY A 105 16.94 9.90 30.37
N VAL A 106 15.79 9.99 29.71
CA VAL A 106 14.78 11.04 29.99
C VAL A 106 14.23 10.88 31.41
N PRO A 107 14.14 11.98 32.24
CA PRO A 107 13.60 11.92 33.59
C PRO A 107 12.19 11.35 33.67
N ALA A 108 11.88 10.60 34.72
CA ALA A 108 10.62 9.87 34.91
C ALA A 108 9.38 10.73 34.66
N GLU A 109 9.31 11.90 35.27
CA GLU A 109 8.19 12.83 35.13
C GLU A 109 7.93 13.25 33.67
N ARG A 110 9.00 13.54 32.91
CA ARG A 110 8.88 13.95 31.50
C ARG A 110 8.44 12.80 30.61
N ARG A 111 9.03 11.60 30.79
CA ARG A 111 8.68 10.44 29.97
C ARG A 111 7.26 9.93 30.23
N GLU A 112 6.79 9.95 31.49
CA GLU A 112 5.43 9.57 31.83
C GLU A 112 4.41 10.57 31.32
N ARG A 113 4.70 11.86 31.41
CA ARG A 113 3.84 12.90 30.84
C ARG A 113 3.70 12.69 29.33
N ARG A 114 4.80 12.53 28.60
CA ARG A 114 4.80 12.28 27.16
C ARG A 114 4.04 11.00 26.79
N ALA A 115 4.22 9.94 27.55
CA ALA A 115 3.50 8.69 27.35
C ALA A 115 1.98 8.87 27.53
N ARG A 116 1.53 9.60 28.55
CA ARG A 116 0.09 9.89 28.74
C ARG A 116 -0.48 10.76 27.63
N GLU A 117 0.23 11.79 27.20
CA GLU A 117 -0.17 12.63 26.07
C GLU A 117 -0.41 11.79 24.80
N LEU A 118 0.49 10.85 24.50
CA LEU A 118 0.34 9.95 23.35
C LEU A 118 -0.82 8.95 23.51
N LEU A 119 -1.02 8.41 24.71
CA LEU A 119 -2.18 7.54 24.99
C LEU A 119 -3.50 8.31 24.82
N ASP A 120 -3.54 9.58 25.23
CA ASP A 120 -4.70 10.45 25.05
C ASP A 120 -4.94 10.76 23.58
N MET A 121 -3.88 11.16 22.85
CA MET A 121 -3.91 11.43 21.40
C MET A 121 -4.43 10.23 20.63
N LEU A 122 -4.02 9.01 21.01
CA LEU A 122 -4.42 7.76 20.35
C LEU A 122 -5.76 7.20 20.87
N GLY A 123 -6.50 7.93 21.72
CA GLY A 123 -7.82 7.54 22.19
C GLY A 123 -7.83 6.31 23.10
N ILE A 124 -6.74 6.06 23.82
CA ILE A 124 -6.58 4.98 24.80
C ILE A 124 -6.19 5.50 26.19
N SER A 125 -6.70 6.70 26.52
CA SER A 125 -6.59 7.30 27.86
C SER A 125 -7.04 6.32 28.94
N GLY A 126 -6.41 6.39 30.10
CA GLY A 126 -6.76 5.55 31.26
C GLY A 126 -6.35 4.07 31.15
N MET A 127 -5.62 3.68 30.09
CA MET A 127 -5.12 2.31 29.95
C MET A 127 -3.66 2.15 30.42
N GLY A 128 -3.03 3.23 30.90
CA GLY A 128 -1.61 3.24 31.23
C GLY A 128 -1.15 2.16 32.21
N ASP A 129 -1.96 1.84 33.21
CA ASP A 129 -1.64 0.86 34.26
C ASP A 129 -2.07 -0.57 33.90
N ARG A 130 -2.64 -0.80 32.70
CA ARG A 130 -3.09 -2.12 32.28
C ARG A 130 -1.95 -3.00 31.78
N ASP A 131 -2.15 -4.30 31.93
CA ASP A 131 -1.35 -5.31 31.26
C ASP A 131 -1.70 -5.30 29.75
N PRO A 132 -0.71 -5.19 28.85
CA PRO A 132 -0.93 -5.19 27.40
C PRO A 132 -1.62 -6.45 26.86
N ALA A 133 -1.47 -7.60 27.52
CA ALA A 133 -2.14 -8.85 27.14
C ALA A 133 -3.68 -8.77 27.32
N THR A 134 -4.19 -7.85 28.14
CA THR A 134 -5.63 -7.65 28.36
C THR A 134 -6.29 -6.73 27.35
N LEU A 135 -5.52 -6.15 26.43
CA LEU A 135 -5.98 -5.22 25.42
C LEU A 135 -6.50 -5.93 24.17
N SER A 136 -7.48 -5.30 23.50
CA SER A 136 -7.85 -5.73 22.14
C SER A 136 -6.72 -5.48 21.14
N GLY A 137 -6.70 -6.21 20.01
CA GLY A 137 -5.69 -6.04 18.98
C GLY A 137 -5.53 -4.59 18.50
N GLY A 138 -6.64 -3.85 18.31
CA GLY A 138 -6.59 -2.44 17.94
C GLY A 138 -6.03 -1.53 19.06
N GLN A 139 -6.23 -1.90 20.32
CA GLN A 139 -5.60 -1.18 21.45
C GLN A 139 -4.11 -1.47 21.54
N GLN A 140 -3.71 -2.73 21.33
CA GLN A 140 -2.29 -3.14 21.26
C GLN A 140 -1.55 -2.41 20.13
N GLN A 141 -2.18 -2.29 18.96
CA GLN A 141 -1.66 -1.53 17.84
C GLN A 141 -1.40 -0.06 18.20
N ARG A 142 -2.37 0.60 18.86
CA ARG A 142 -2.22 1.98 19.32
C ARG A 142 -1.11 2.13 20.36
N VAL A 143 -0.93 1.16 21.25
CA VAL A 143 0.20 1.13 22.18
C VAL A 143 1.53 1.00 21.44
N GLY A 144 1.62 0.13 20.43
CA GLY A 144 2.80 -0.01 19.57
C GLY A 144 3.15 1.29 18.84
N LEU A 145 2.11 1.98 18.32
CA LEU A 145 2.27 3.28 17.66
C LEU A 145 2.68 4.37 18.67
N ALA A 146 2.04 4.44 19.85
CA ALA A 146 2.44 5.37 20.92
C ALA A 146 3.91 5.19 21.31
N ARG A 147 4.37 3.94 21.46
CA ARG A 147 5.77 3.62 21.76
C ARG A 147 6.71 4.13 20.67
N ALA A 148 6.37 3.91 19.41
CA ALA A 148 7.18 4.34 18.28
C ALA A 148 7.27 5.88 18.18
N LEU A 149 6.17 6.59 18.45
CA LEU A 149 6.09 8.04 18.42
C LEU A 149 6.68 8.73 19.68
N ALA A 150 6.84 8.00 20.80
CA ALA A 150 7.30 8.59 22.06
C ALA A 150 8.69 9.21 21.96
N ILE A 151 9.55 8.63 21.14
CA ILE A 151 10.93 9.10 20.94
C ILE A 151 11.04 10.26 19.94
N GLU A 152 9.91 10.76 19.40
CA GLU A 152 9.88 11.79 18.36
C GLU A 152 10.78 11.41 17.17
N PRO A 153 10.45 10.32 16.49
CA PRO A 153 11.34 9.76 15.47
C PRO A 153 11.44 10.67 14.24
N ARG A 154 12.60 10.64 13.57
CA ARG A 154 12.80 11.25 12.24
C ARG A 154 11.90 10.61 11.19
N VAL A 155 11.73 9.29 11.29
CA VAL A 155 10.95 8.44 10.36
C VAL A 155 10.17 7.39 11.13
N LEU A 156 8.92 7.15 10.73
CA LEU A 156 8.08 6.08 11.26
C LEU A 156 8.03 4.90 10.28
N LEU A 157 8.47 3.74 10.72
CA LEU A 157 8.46 2.51 9.96
C LEU A 157 7.36 1.58 10.47
N ARG A 158 6.51 1.06 9.58
CA ARG A 158 5.37 0.22 9.95
C ARG A 158 5.40 -1.07 9.13
N ASP A 159 5.59 -2.21 9.81
CA ASP A 159 5.65 -3.54 9.18
C ASP A 159 4.34 -4.29 9.42
N GLU A 160 3.46 -4.32 8.42
CA GLU A 160 2.15 -4.98 8.42
C GLU A 160 1.33 -4.76 9.71
N PRO A 161 1.13 -3.51 10.17
CA PRO A 161 0.62 -3.24 11.52
C PRO A 161 -0.85 -3.60 11.71
N MET A 162 -1.60 -3.91 10.64
CA MET A 162 -3.04 -4.24 10.72
C MET A 162 -3.36 -5.71 10.47
N THR A 163 -2.34 -6.56 10.40
CA THR A 163 -2.52 -8.00 10.21
C THR A 163 -3.24 -8.63 11.42
N GLY A 164 -4.20 -9.51 11.14
CA GLY A 164 -4.95 -10.23 12.18
C GLY A 164 -6.12 -9.47 12.82
N LEU A 165 -6.43 -8.26 12.35
CA LEU A 165 -7.61 -7.52 12.77
C LEU A 165 -8.84 -7.89 11.92
N ASP A 166 -10.03 -7.86 12.52
CA ASP A 166 -11.28 -8.00 11.77
C ASP A 166 -11.50 -6.78 10.83
N ALA A 167 -12.20 -7.00 9.71
CA ALA A 167 -12.38 -6.02 8.65
C ALA A 167 -13.00 -4.69 9.14
N LYS A 168 -13.98 -4.74 10.06
CA LYS A 168 -14.65 -3.55 10.57
C LYS A 168 -13.73 -2.71 11.45
N LEU A 169 -12.96 -3.38 12.32
CA LEU A 169 -11.97 -2.72 13.18
C LEU A 169 -10.85 -2.14 12.33
N LYS A 170 -10.37 -2.89 11.34
CA LYS A 170 -9.36 -2.46 10.39
C LYS A 170 -9.75 -1.16 9.69
N THR A 171 -10.92 -1.11 9.03
CA THR A 171 -11.40 0.09 8.32
C THR A 171 -11.54 1.31 9.25
N ARG A 172 -11.95 1.09 10.49
CA ARG A 172 -12.04 2.16 11.49
C ARG A 172 -10.65 2.69 11.87
N LEU A 173 -9.71 1.77 12.17
CA LEU A 173 -8.35 2.14 12.57
C LEU A 173 -7.57 2.82 11.44
N GLN A 174 -7.75 2.40 10.20
CA GLN A 174 -7.16 3.05 9.02
C GLN A 174 -7.49 4.54 9.01
N ARG A 175 -8.77 4.90 9.14
CA ARG A 175 -9.21 6.31 9.15
C ARG A 175 -8.67 7.08 10.36
N GLU A 176 -8.79 6.50 11.57
CA GLU A 176 -8.38 7.17 12.81
C GLU A 176 -6.86 7.37 12.88
N ILE A 177 -6.07 6.36 12.48
CA ILE A 177 -4.60 6.44 12.49
C ILE A 177 -4.09 7.29 11.32
N GLY A 178 -4.69 7.19 10.12
CA GLY A 178 -4.34 8.03 8.98
C GLY A 178 -4.47 9.51 9.33
N SER A 179 -5.67 9.97 9.72
CA SER A 179 -5.88 11.37 10.14
C SER A 179 -4.95 11.84 11.26
N LEU A 180 -4.58 10.93 12.18
CA LEU A 180 -3.64 11.27 13.24
C LEU A 180 -2.24 11.51 12.68
N LEU A 181 -1.74 10.60 11.84
CA LEU A 181 -0.40 10.69 11.26
C LEU A 181 -0.26 11.95 10.39
N ASP A 182 -1.28 12.27 9.60
CA ASP A 182 -1.35 13.52 8.83
C ASP A 182 -1.22 14.75 9.75
N SER A 183 -1.84 14.70 10.95
CA SER A 183 -1.82 15.83 11.90
C SER A 183 -0.48 16.05 12.59
N ILE A 184 0.36 15.04 12.67
CA ILE A 184 1.69 15.12 13.32
C ILE A 184 2.84 15.26 12.32
N ASP A 185 2.55 15.31 11.03
CA ASP A 185 3.53 15.56 9.96
C ASP A 185 4.78 14.66 10.10
N VAL A 186 4.58 13.33 10.16
CA VAL A 186 5.68 12.37 10.29
C VAL A 186 5.91 11.61 8.98
N THR A 187 7.13 11.62 8.49
CA THR A 187 7.54 10.79 7.33
C THR A 187 7.41 9.32 7.67
N SER A 188 6.76 8.55 6.82
CA SER A 188 6.45 7.15 7.12
C SER A 188 6.67 6.21 5.94
N LEU A 189 7.30 5.06 6.21
CA LEU A 189 7.32 3.92 5.30
C LEU A 189 6.37 2.84 5.83
N TYR A 190 5.35 2.51 5.04
CA TYR A 190 4.28 1.57 5.40
C TYR A 190 4.37 0.30 4.56
N VAL A 191 4.72 -0.81 5.17
CA VAL A 191 4.74 -2.13 4.50
C VAL A 191 3.43 -2.86 4.74
N THR A 192 2.82 -3.33 3.67
CA THR A 192 1.63 -4.19 3.73
C THR A 192 1.57 -5.12 2.52
N HIS A 193 0.85 -6.22 2.66
CA HIS A 193 0.45 -7.08 1.54
C HIS A 193 -1.00 -6.80 1.11
N ASP A 194 -1.71 -5.94 1.83
CA ASP A 194 -3.09 -5.55 1.52
C ASP A 194 -3.11 -4.25 0.71
N GLN A 195 -3.51 -4.38 -0.54
CA GLN A 195 -3.61 -3.27 -1.49
C GLN A 195 -4.58 -2.19 -1.00
N SER A 196 -5.72 -2.61 -0.41
CA SER A 196 -6.72 -1.67 0.09
C SER A 196 -6.18 -0.82 1.24
N GLU A 197 -5.28 -1.37 2.07
CA GLU A 197 -4.59 -0.59 3.09
C GLU A 197 -3.73 0.51 2.47
N ALA A 198 -2.89 0.14 1.50
CA ALA A 198 -2.02 1.09 0.85
C ALA A 198 -2.80 2.19 0.13
N MET A 199 -3.88 1.82 -0.60
CA MET A 199 -4.75 2.77 -1.29
C MET A 199 -5.43 3.79 -0.36
N ILE A 200 -5.69 3.43 0.91
CA ILE A 200 -6.37 4.30 1.88
C ILE A 200 -5.38 5.10 2.73
N MET A 201 -4.20 4.51 3.02
CA MET A 201 -3.31 5.00 4.08
C MET A 201 -2.07 5.72 3.56
N CYS A 202 -1.79 5.65 2.26
CA CYS A 202 -0.53 6.13 1.70
C CYS A 202 -0.76 7.22 0.66
N ASP A 203 0.11 8.21 0.66
CA ASP A 203 0.13 9.30 -0.34
C ASP A 203 0.66 8.78 -1.68
N ARG A 204 1.66 7.92 -1.62
CA ARG A 204 2.21 7.19 -2.77
C ARG A 204 2.43 5.72 -2.43
N ILE A 205 2.46 4.89 -3.46
CA ILE A 205 2.64 3.45 -3.37
C ILE A 205 3.82 3.05 -4.24
N ALA A 206 4.75 2.28 -3.68
CA ALA A 206 5.80 1.57 -4.40
C ALA A 206 5.41 0.09 -4.49
N VAL A 207 5.17 -0.40 -5.70
CA VAL A 207 4.85 -1.80 -5.97
C VAL A 207 6.15 -2.56 -6.18
N MET A 208 6.38 -3.59 -5.35
CA MET A 208 7.57 -4.45 -5.43
C MET A 208 7.23 -5.83 -5.98
N ASN A 209 8.14 -6.35 -6.80
CA ASN A 209 8.13 -7.70 -7.30
C ASN A 209 9.56 -8.24 -7.38
N ASP A 210 9.78 -9.50 -6.95
CA ASP A 210 11.07 -10.20 -7.05
C ASP A 210 12.30 -9.36 -6.66
N GLY A 211 12.18 -8.60 -5.58
CA GLY A 211 13.26 -7.77 -5.04
C GLY A 211 13.39 -6.39 -5.68
N ARG A 212 12.56 -6.03 -6.67
CA ARG A 212 12.64 -4.78 -7.42
C ARG A 212 11.39 -3.93 -7.22
N VAL A 213 11.50 -2.63 -7.47
CA VAL A 213 10.37 -1.72 -7.57
C VAL A 213 9.92 -1.67 -9.02
N GLU A 214 8.66 -2.04 -9.27
CA GLU A 214 8.04 -2.03 -10.61
C GLU A 214 7.45 -0.65 -10.94
N GLN A 215 6.82 -0.01 -9.96
CA GLN A 215 6.21 1.31 -10.11
C GLN A 215 6.14 2.05 -8.78
N VAL A 216 6.29 3.38 -8.83
CA VAL A 216 5.98 4.28 -7.73
C VAL A 216 5.05 5.37 -8.26
N GLY A 217 3.92 5.60 -7.58
CA GLY A 217 2.94 6.62 -7.96
C GLY A 217 1.90 6.83 -6.87
N THR A 218 0.99 7.78 -7.08
CA THR A 218 -0.20 7.93 -6.23
C THR A 218 -1.10 6.70 -6.37
N PRO A 219 -2.01 6.43 -5.42
CA PRO A 219 -2.93 5.29 -5.51
C PRO A 219 -3.72 5.22 -6.81
N ASP A 220 -4.20 6.36 -7.31
CA ASP A 220 -4.92 6.47 -8.57
C ASP A 220 -4.01 6.23 -9.79
N GLU A 221 -2.78 6.77 -9.81
CA GLU A 221 -1.82 6.51 -10.88
C GLU A 221 -1.48 5.02 -10.99
N VAL A 222 -1.18 4.36 -9.87
CA VAL A 222 -0.83 2.93 -9.85
C VAL A 222 -2.03 2.06 -10.25
N TYR A 223 -3.25 2.47 -9.91
CA TYR A 223 -4.46 1.74 -10.26
C TYR A 223 -4.89 1.94 -11.71
N GLU A 224 -4.99 3.20 -12.17
CA GLU A 224 -5.53 3.54 -13.51
C GLU A 224 -4.45 3.44 -14.61
N ARG A 225 -3.17 3.65 -14.27
CA ARG A 225 -2.04 3.66 -15.22
C ARG A 225 -0.91 2.74 -14.76
N PRO A 226 -1.17 1.42 -14.69
CA PRO A 226 -0.15 0.46 -14.28
C PRO A 226 1.00 0.41 -15.28
N ALA A 227 2.25 0.42 -14.77
CA ALA A 227 3.44 0.43 -15.62
C ALA A 227 3.62 -0.87 -16.43
N ASN A 228 3.03 -1.96 -15.97
CA ASN A 228 3.11 -3.26 -16.65
C ASN A 228 1.97 -4.19 -16.17
N ASP A 229 1.88 -5.34 -16.80
CA ASP A 229 0.90 -6.39 -16.53
C ASP A 229 0.90 -6.85 -15.06
N PHE A 230 2.09 -6.95 -14.46
CA PHE A 230 2.20 -7.37 -13.07
C PHE A 230 1.53 -6.37 -12.14
N VAL A 231 1.80 -5.08 -12.31
CA VAL A 231 1.19 -4.03 -11.50
C VAL A 231 -0.32 -4.01 -11.70
N ALA A 232 -0.79 -4.12 -12.95
CA ALA A 232 -2.22 -4.16 -13.27
C ALA A 232 -2.96 -5.24 -12.49
N ASP A 233 -2.43 -6.46 -12.48
CA ASP A 233 -3.04 -7.61 -11.80
C ASP A 233 -2.85 -7.56 -10.27
N PHE A 234 -1.71 -7.02 -9.83
CA PHE A 234 -1.43 -6.96 -8.41
C PHE A 234 -2.33 -5.97 -7.69
N VAL A 235 -2.57 -4.78 -8.26
CA VAL A 235 -3.34 -3.72 -7.55
C VAL A 235 -4.85 -3.84 -7.70
N GLY A 236 -5.35 -4.74 -8.54
CA GLY A 236 -6.78 -4.96 -8.71
C GLY A 236 -7.11 -5.90 -9.86
N THR A 237 -8.38 -6.19 -10.06
CA THR A 237 -8.83 -6.91 -11.24
C THR A 237 -8.67 -6.03 -12.48
N SER A 238 -8.13 -6.59 -13.56
CA SER A 238 -7.99 -5.91 -14.84
C SER A 238 -8.46 -6.79 -16.00
N ASN A 239 -9.00 -6.17 -17.04
CA ASN A 239 -9.24 -6.78 -18.33
C ASN A 239 -8.03 -6.51 -19.20
N ARG A 240 -7.48 -7.54 -19.81
CA ARG A 240 -6.42 -7.45 -20.82
C ARG A 240 -7.02 -7.69 -22.18
N ILE A 241 -7.01 -6.67 -23.00
CA ILE A 241 -7.70 -6.69 -24.29
C ILE A 241 -6.66 -6.48 -25.39
N PRO A 242 -6.40 -7.50 -26.22
CA PRO A 242 -5.62 -7.30 -27.43
C PRO A 242 -6.35 -6.32 -28.35
N ALA A 243 -5.65 -5.29 -28.77
CA ALA A 243 -6.21 -4.24 -29.62
C ALA A 243 -5.22 -3.80 -30.69
N THR A 244 -5.73 -3.16 -31.74
CA THR A 244 -4.90 -2.51 -32.75
C THR A 244 -5.25 -1.04 -32.78
N VAL A 245 -4.26 -0.17 -32.56
CA VAL A 245 -4.40 1.29 -32.60
C VAL A 245 -3.99 1.81 -33.97
N ASP A 246 -4.87 2.58 -34.60
CA ASP A 246 -4.64 3.27 -35.88
C ASP A 246 -5.10 4.72 -35.78
N GLY A 247 -4.16 5.61 -35.51
CA GLY A 247 -4.42 7.02 -35.26
C GLY A 247 -5.33 7.25 -34.04
N GLU A 248 -6.47 7.92 -34.26
CA GLU A 248 -7.44 8.26 -33.21
C GLU A 248 -8.42 7.10 -32.88
N THR A 249 -8.26 5.94 -33.51
CA THR A 249 -9.17 4.80 -33.33
C THR A 249 -8.44 3.55 -32.83
N MET A 250 -9.15 2.76 -32.05
CA MET A 250 -8.68 1.49 -31.54
C MET A 250 -9.71 0.40 -31.84
N ALA A 251 -9.24 -0.68 -32.47
CA ALA A 251 -10.06 -1.86 -32.72
C ALA A 251 -9.73 -2.97 -31.72
N PHE A 252 -10.73 -3.48 -31.02
CA PHE A 252 -10.64 -4.74 -30.30
C PHE A 252 -11.78 -5.67 -30.73
N GLY A 253 -11.43 -6.89 -31.11
CA GLY A 253 -12.37 -7.80 -31.74
C GLY A 253 -13.03 -7.16 -32.95
N ASN A 254 -14.36 -7.15 -32.98
CA ASN A 254 -15.15 -6.60 -34.10
C ASN A 254 -15.64 -5.14 -33.79
N THR A 255 -15.14 -4.52 -32.74
CA THR A 255 -15.58 -3.21 -32.30
C THR A 255 -14.48 -2.18 -32.48
N VAL A 256 -14.83 -1.01 -32.98
CA VAL A 256 -13.94 0.15 -33.06
C VAL A 256 -14.43 1.21 -32.08
N VAL A 257 -13.52 1.71 -31.26
CA VAL A 257 -13.74 2.80 -30.30
C VAL A 257 -12.67 3.86 -30.50
N ASP A 258 -12.80 5.00 -29.84
CA ASP A 258 -11.74 6.01 -29.80
C ASP A 258 -10.51 5.43 -29.09
N ALA A 259 -9.32 5.71 -29.62
CA ALA A 259 -8.08 5.32 -28.99
C ALA A 259 -7.80 6.19 -27.76
N PRO A 260 -7.09 5.66 -26.72
CA PRO A 260 -6.56 6.49 -25.65
C PRO A 260 -5.69 7.61 -26.24
N THR A 261 -5.69 8.78 -25.58
CA THR A 261 -5.00 9.98 -26.06
C THR A 261 -3.47 9.80 -26.16
N GLU A 262 -2.92 8.86 -25.42
CA GLU A 262 -1.48 8.55 -25.38
C GLU A 262 -1.27 7.03 -25.57
N GLY A 263 -0.31 6.65 -26.40
CA GLY A 263 0.09 5.27 -26.58
C GLY A 263 0.73 5.00 -27.95
N PRO A 264 1.35 3.83 -28.12
CA PRO A 264 1.91 3.41 -29.40
C PRO A 264 0.81 3.05 -30.42
N GLU A 265 1.12 3.17 -31.71
CA GLU A 265 0.29 2.65 -32.80
C GLU A 265 0.61 1.16 -33.07
N GLY A 266 -0.35 0.45 -33.63
CA GLY A 266 -0.22 -0.96 -34.00
C GLY A 266 -0.86 -1.91 -32.99
N ASP A 267 -0.35 -3.14 -32.95
CA ASP A 267 -0.87 -4.16 -32.04
C ASP A 267 -0.38 -3.90 -30.61
N VAL A 268 -1.32 -3.75 -29.69
CA VAL A 268 -1.09 -3.38 -28.29
C VAL A 268 -1.91 -4.24 -27.33
N THR A 269 -1.54 -4.26 -26.07
CA THR A 269 -2.40 -4.74 -24.99
C THR A 269 -2.99 -3.56 -24.24
N VAL A 270 -4.30 -3.54 -24.13
CA VAL A 270 -5.04 -2.52 -23.37
C VAL A 270 -5.48 -3.08 -22.05
N ILE A 271 -5.19 -2.35 -20.99
CA ILE A 271 -5.72 -2.61 -19.65
C ILE A 271 -6.98 -1.77 -19.46
N ALA A 272 -8.06 -2.43 -19.03
CA ALA A 272 -9.32 -1.78 -18.66
C ALA A 272 -9.79 -2.31 -17.31
N ARG A 273 -10.13 -1.40 -16.39
CA ARG A 273 -10.70 -1.79 -15.10
C ARG A 273 -12.16 -2.25 -15.27
N PRO A 274 -12.68 -3.16 -14.42
CA PRO A 274 -14.06 -3.65 -14.52
C PRO A 274 -15.12 -2.55 -14.53
N GLU A 275 -14.86 -1.43 -13.89
CA GLU A 275 -15.73 -0.25 -13.84
C GLU A 275 -15.56 0.72 -15.02
N ALA A 276 -14.71 0.40 -15.99
CA ALA A 276 -14.62 1.15 -17.25
C ALA A 276 -15.73 0.72 -18.24
N PHE A 277 -16.49 -0.32 -17.93
CA PHE A 277 -17.54 -0.83 -18.78
C PHE A 277 -18.92 -0.54 -18.22
N ASP A 278 -19.79 -0.03 -19.08
CA ASP A 278 -21.22 0.19 -18.80
C ASP A 278 -22.12 -0.62 -19.71
N VAL A 279 -23.36 -0.86 -19.30
CA VAL A 279 -24.36 -1.52 -20.11
C VAL A 279 -24.88 -0.54 -21.17
N GLY A 280 -24.92 -1.00 -22.42
CA GLY A 280 -25.30 -0.23 -23.61
C GLY A 280 -24.08 0.20 -24.43
N GLY A 281 -24.11 -0.03 -25.73
CA GLY A 281 -22.98 0.36 -26.60
C GLY A 281 -22.67 -0.68 -27.67
N PRO A 282 -21.53 -0.54 -28.36
CA PRO A 282 -21.22 -1.33 -29.55
C PRO A 282 -20.57 -2.69 -29.27
N ILE A 283 -20.13 -2.95 -28.05
CA ILE A 283 -19.43 -4.21 -27.72
C ILE A 283 -20.49 -5.25 -27.35
N HIS A 284 -20.59 -6.30 -28.15
CA HIS A 284 -21.53 -7.40 -27.92
C HIS A 284 -20.85 -8.54 -27.19
N ALA A 285 -21.44 -8.94 -26.05
CA ALA A 285 -20.93 -10.02 -25.22
C ALA A 285 -22.05 -10.92 -24.69
N THR A 286 -21.66 -12.08 -24.20
CA THR A 286 -22.56 -13.01 -23.51
C THR A 286 -22.12 -13.16 -22.07
N ILE A 287 -23.01 -12.92 -21.13
CA ILE A 287 -22.75 -13.11 -19.71
C ILE A 287 -22.62 -14.61 -19.42
N GLU A 288 -21.51 -14.98 -18.76
CA GLU A 288 -21.23 -16.35 -18.35
C GLU A 288 -21.49 -16.55 -16.85
N GLU A 289 -21.06 -15.58 -16.02
CA GLU A 289 -21.19 -15.65 -14.56
C GLU A 289 -21.55 -14.31 -13.95
N GLN A 290 -22.28 -14.35 -12.83
CA GLN A 290 -22.63 -13.17 -12.07
C GLN A 290 -22.54 -13.45 -10.56
N TYR A 291 -21.88 -12.57 -9.81
CA TYR A 291 -21.74 -12.64 -8.37
C TYR A 291 -22.20 -11.34 -7.71
N TYR A 292 -23.26 -11.41 -6.93
CA TYR A 292 -23.76 -10.27 -6.17
C TYR A 292 -22.89 -10.01 -4.94
N LEU A 293 -22.19 -8.86 -4.90
CA LEU A 293 -21.26 -8.48 -3.84
C LEU A 293 -21.78 -7.32 -2.95
N GLY A 294 -23.11 -7.17 -2.89
CA GLY A 294 -23.79 -6.15 -2.10
C GLY A 294 -23.91 -4.82 -2.84
N GLY A 295 -22.84 -4.03 -2.90
CA GLY A 295 -22.85 -2.72 -3.56
C GLY A 295 -22.70 -2.77 -5.09
N HIS A 296 -22.36 -3.92 -5.67
CA HIS A 296 -22.22 -4.12 -7.11
C HIS A 296 -22.34 -5.61 -7.46
N VAL A 297 -22.49 -5.89 -8.75
CA VAL A 297 -22.47 -7.24 -9.31
C VAL A 297 -21.21 -7.40 -10.16
N ARG A 298 -20.34 -8.32 -9.76
CA ARG A 298 -19.22 -8.74 -10.60
C ARG A 298 -19.76 -9.70 -11.65
N THR A 299 -19.57 -9.34 -12.90
CA THR A 299 -20.09 -10.10 -14.06
C THR A 299 -18.92 -10.51 -14.94
N THR A 300 -18.83 -11.77 -15.30
CA THR A 300 -17.92 -12.26 -16.34
C THR A 300 -18.71 -12.40 -17.63
N ALA A 301 -18.24 -11.78 -18.69
CA ALA A 301 -18.88 -11.82 -20.00
C ALA A 301 -17.84 -12.16 -21.08
N ARG A 302 -18.26 -12.85 -22.13
CA ARG A 302 -17.42 -13.22 -23.27
C ARG A 302 -17.86 -12.49 -24.52
N THR A 303 -16.92 -11.80 -25.17
CA THR A 303 -17.17 -11.10 -26.43
C THR A 303 -17.43 -12.08 -27.58
N ALA A 304 -17.95 -11.59 -28.70
CA ALA A 304 -18.15 -12.39 -29.90
C ALA A 304 -16.83 -12.92 -30.52
N THR A 305 -15.70 -12.27 -30.19
CA THR A 305 -14.34 -12.64 -30.64
C THR A 305 -13.60 -13.54 -29.66
N GLY A 306 -14.20 -13.76 -28.46
CA GLY A 306 -13.75 -14.75 -27.49
C GLY A 306 -13.02 -14.19 -26.30
N GLU A 307 -12.83 -12.87 -26.21
CA GLU A 307 -12.21 -12.20 -25.06
C GLU A 307 -13.14 -12.29 -23.83
N GLU A 308 -12.56 -12.61 -22.68
CA GLU A 308 -13.24 -12.61 -21.41
C GLU A 308 -13.12 -11.24 -20.76
N LEU A 309 -14.26 -10.67 -20.39
CA LEU A 309 -14.35 -9.39 -19.71
C LEU A 309 -14.93 -9.56 -18.31
N THR A 310 -14.23 -9.03 -17.31
CA THR A 310 -14.78 -8.85 -15.97
C THR A 310 -15.35 -7.43 -15.87
N LEU A 311 -16.63 -7.33 -15.47
CA LEU A 311 -17.39 -6.09 -15.36
C LEU A 311 -17.78 -5.85 -13.90
N ARG A 312 -17.93 -4.59 -13.53
CA ARG A 312 -18.49 -4.17 -12.26
C ARG A 312 -19.76 -3.35 -12.50
N LEU A 313 -20.91 -4.01 -12.48
CA LEU A 313 -22.19 -3.40 -12.79
C LEU A 313 -22.93 -2.95 -11.52
N ASP A 314 -23.69 -1.84 -11.62
CA ASP A 314 -24.67 -1.52 -10.59
C ASP A 314 -25.75 -2.61 -10.57
N PRO A 315 -26.23 -3.05 -9.39
CA PRO A 315 -27.31 -4.03 -9.30
C PRO A 315 -28.58 -3.68 -10.09
N ALA A 316 -28.83 -2.38 -10.32
CA ALA A 316 -29.97 -1.89 -11.09
C ALA A 316 -29.79 -2.05 -12.62
N ASP A 317 -28.53 -2.14 -13.09
CA ASP A 317 -28.18 -2.20 -14.51
C ASP A 317 -27.86 -3.62 -14.99
N VAL A 318 -27.99 -4.61 -14.11
CA VAL A 318 -27.75 -6.02 -14.45
C VAL A 318 -28.80 -6.49 -15.44
N PRO A 319 -28.40 -6.96 -16.65
CA PRO A 319 -29.35 -7.43 -17.65
C PRO A 319 -30.07 -8.73 -17.25
N ASP A 320 -31.36 -8.82 -17.55
CA ASP A 320 -32.13 -10.06 -17.39
C ASP A 320 -31.78 -11.13 -18.45
N SER A 321 -31.13 -10.72 -19.54
CA SER A 321 -30.70 -11.60 -20.65
C SER A 321 -29.22 -11.91 -20.56
N PRO A 322 -28.77 -13.12 -20.95
CA PRO A 322 -27.36 -13.40 -21.07
C PRO A 322 -26.67 -12.58 -22.16
N ALA A 323 -27.38 -12.15 -23.20
CA ALA A 323 -26.83 -11.26 -24.22
C ALA A 323 -26.79 -9.81 -23.68
N VAL A 324 -25.62 -9.18 -23.72
CA VAL A 324 -25.40 -7.82 -23.27
C VAL A 324 -24.66 -7.01 -24.34
N SER A 325 -25.00 -5.74 -24.46
CA SER A 325 -24.23 -4.75 -25.18
C SER A 325 -23.52 -3.86 -24.18
N LEU A 326 -22.24 -3.56 -24.40
CA LEU A 326 -21.40 -2.79 -23.50
C LEU A 326 -20.81 -1.60 -24.23
N SER A 327 -20.63 -0.50 -23.50
CA SER A 327 -19.72 0.59 -23.85
C SER A 327 -18.50 0.53 -22.97
N VAL A 328 -17.43 1.18 -23.38
CA VAL A 328 -16.21 1.35 -22.59
C VAL A 328 -15.86 2.83 -22.51
N ASP A 329 -15.51 3.28 -21.33
CA ASP A 329 -14.95 4.62 -21.09
C ASP A 329 -13.49 4.62 -21.55
N THR A 330 -13.25 5.25 -22.70
CA THR A 330 -11.92 5.26 -23.36
C THR A 330 -10.88 6.07 -22.60
N ASP A 331 -11.29 7.03 -21.74
CA ASP A 331 -10.39 7.79 -20.86
C ASP A 331 -9.80 6.92 -19.74
N ARG A 332 -10.43 5.77 -19.47
CA ARG A 332 -10.00 4.78 -18.47
C ARG A 332 -9.30 3.55 -19.08
N LEU A 333 -8.94 3.64 -20.34
CA LEU A 333 -8.14 2.62 -21.01
C LEU A 333 -6.66 3.02 -20.90
N HIS A 334 -5.83 2.03 -20.57
CA HIS A 334 -4.39 2.21 -20.50
C HIS A 334 -3.66 1.19 -21.37
N ILE A 335 -2.76 1.66 -22.24
CA ILE A 335 -1.95 0.78 -23.09
C ILE A 335 -0.68 0.40 -22.34
N VAL A 336 -0.44 -0.91 -22.26
CA VAL A 336 0.82 -1.46 -21.72
C VAL A 336 1.59 -2.16 -22.85
N ASP A 337 2.92 -2.05 -22.80
CA ASP A 337 3.84 -2.69 -23.76
C ASP A 337 4.01 -4.19 -23.49
#